data_9d317e511ad578233de445bd0b1ffa1b
#
_entry.id   9d317e511ad578233de445bd0b1ffa1b
#
_cell.length_a   1.000
_cell.length_b   1.000
_cell.length_c   1.000
_cell.angle_alpha   90.00
_cell.angle_beta   90.00
_cell.angle_gamma   90.00
#
_symmetry.space_group_name_H-M   'P 1'
#
loop_
_entity.id
_entity.type
_entity.pdbx_description
1 polymer ?
#
loop_
_entity_poly.entity_id
_entity_poly.type
_entity_poly.pdbx_seq_one_letter_code
_entity_poly.pdbx_strand_id
1 'polypeptide(L)'
;MLPLLLALASPAGATATLAPDAEARWVPFELTPNNHVRFSLTIDGKPATAILDTGMTDTMLSDRFAAIAGIRPRQRQRGTAIGGQVAIGWAAGPTLVIGGLTHSGGRIGIAPMETPPEANVVTADMLIGADVLSCCALDIDYPGRRFRILASGRMPFTGFTAPLAHARGRSVWVTELAIAGTRLRPMLIDTGDGTWVSLTRPAWLSTGYRGAQITTTLGYGLGGPSITEAAVIPNATIAGTDTGEIEVRIEDANGYSGRAGLAGRIGSALLMRFRVLFDVRAGRMVLQSAASDAAPYIRSTSGLLMGYAERSLRVLHVMRGSPAAETGWREGDAICVANGTPITDAASAQALSGWTAGPPGTAVRLTLCDGTERTLTLRRFY
;
A
#
# COMPACT_ATOMS: atom_id res chain seq x y z
N MET A 1 37.35 -40.67 16.39
CA MET A 1 36.96 -39.54 15.52
C MET A 1 35.71 -38.93 16.10
N LEU A 2 35.83 -37.81 16.82
CA LEU A 2 34.71 -37.05 17.35
C LEU A 2 34.16 -36.14 16.21
N PRO A 3 32.85 -36.07 15.96
CA PRO A 3 32.31 -35.13 15.00
C PRO A 3 32.36 -33.71 15.59
N LEU A 4 33.04 -32.84 14.88
CA LEU A 4 33.07 -31.39 15.15
C LEU A 4 31.68 -30.84 14.86
N LEU A 5 30.87 -30.61 15.90
CA LEU A 5 29.63 -29.84 15.80
C LEU A 5 30.02 -28.36 15.51
N LEU A 6 29.92 -27.96 14.26
CA LEU A 6 29.90 -26.54 13.92
C LEU A 6 28.61 -25.93 14.51
N ALA A 7 28.72 -25.27 15.62
CA ALA A 7 27.69 -24.36 16.12
C ALA A 7 27.52 -23.23 15.12
N LEU A 8 26.46 -23.28 14.33
CA LEU A 8 25.99 -22.13 13.57
C LEU A 8 25.60 -21.06 14.59
N ALA A 9 26.41 -20.01 14.72
CA ALA A 9 26.07 -18.86 15.54
C ALA A 9 24.71 -18.31 15.07
N SER A 10 23.72 -18.35 15.95
CA SER A 10 22.47 -17.63 15.72
C SER A 10 22.82 -16.16 15.43
N PRO A 11 22.23 -15.52 14.42
CA PRO A 11 22.47 -14.10 14.20
C PRO A 11 22.13 -13.34 15.49
N ALA A 12 23.01 -12.43 15.90
CA ALA A 12 22.77 -11.55 17.06
C ALA A 12 21.38 -10.95 16.94
N GLY A 13 20.60 -10.92 18.04
CA GLY A 13 19.27 -10.33 18.05
C GLY A 13 19.31 -8.89 17.51
N ALA A 14 18.24 -8.44 16.86
CA ALA A 14 18.13 -7.05 16.42
C ALA A 14 18.12 -6.12 17.63
N THR A 15 18.78 -4.96 17.49
CA THR A 15 18.77 -3.88 18.49
C THR A 15 18.20 -2.61 17.86
N ALA A 16 17.38 -1.90 18.62
CA ALA A 16 16.79 -0.62 18.23
C ALA A 16 17.14 0.44 19.30
N THR A 17 17.73 1.54 18.89
CA THR A 17 18.12 2.64 19.79
C THR A 17 17.54 3.94 19.27
N LEU A 18 16.84 4.68 20.14
CA LEU A 18 16.37 6.03 19.87
C LEU A 18 17.38 7.07 20.35
N ALA A 19 17.66 8.05 19.51
CA ALA A 19 18.44 9.22 19.93
C ALA A 19 17.71 10.00 21.02
N PRO A 20 18.42 10.67 21.93
CA PRO A 20 17.79 11.46 23.03
C PRO A 20 16.83 12.53 22.50
N ASP A 21 17.09 13.07 21.33
CA ASP A 21 16.30 14.10 20.62
C ASP A 21 15.39 13.53 19.51
N ALA A 22 15.10 12.23 19.53
CA ALA A 22 14.29 11.56 18.49
C ALA A 22 12.93 12.25 18.26
N GLU A 23 12.34 12.83 19.29
CA GLU A 23 11.07 13.55 19.18
C GLU A 23 11.16 14.81 18.30
N ALA A 24 12.32 15.42 18.17
CA ALA A 24 12.56 16.57 17.31
C ALA A 24 12.98 16.17 15.87
N ARG A 25 13.32 14.91 15.64
CA ARG A 25 13.84 14.41 14.35
C ARG A 25 12.73 13.95 13.43
N TRP A 26 12.12 14.91 12.76
CA TRP A 26 11.16 14.64 11.71
C TRP A 26 11.87 14.16 10.42
N VAL A 27 11.31 13.11 9.82
CA VAL A 27 11.73 12.59 8.51
C VAL A 27 10.73 13.08 7.47
N PRO A 28 11.14 13.90 6.50
CA PRO A 28 10.27 14.30 5.41
C PRO A 28 10.01 13.11 4.49
N PHE A 29 8.83 13.07 3.89
CA PHE A 29 8.48 12.07 2.89
C PHE A 29 7.71 12.65 1.71
N GLU A 30 7.70 11.95 0.61
CA GLU A 30 6.79 12.15 -0.51
C GLU A 30 5.71 11.06 -0.51
N LEU A 31 4.50 11.39 -0.96
CA LEU A 31 3.51 10.39 -1.32
C LEU A 31 3.71 10.02 -2.78
N THR A 32 3.89 8.74 -3.04
CA THR A 32 3.90 8.23 -4.41
C THR A 32 2.50 8.34 -5.03
N PRO A 33 2.35 8.23 -6.37
CA PRO A 33 1.04 8.18 -7.01
C PRO A 33 0.11 7.09 -6.45
N ASN A 34 0.70 6.05 -5.86
CA ASN A 34 -0.03 4.94 -5.23
C ASN A 34 -0.15 5.10 -3.69
N ASN A 35 -0.09 6.33 -3.17
CA ASN A 35 -0.27 6.68 -1.76
C ASN A 35 0.76 6.05 -0.79
N HIS A 36 1.93 5.62 -1.26
CA HIS A 36 2.97 5.11 -0.37
C HIS A 36 3.80 6.24 0.22
N VAL A 37 4.15 6.11 1.49
CA VAL A 37 5.07 7.02 2.21
C VAL A 37 6.50 6.65 1.84
N ARG A 38 7.11 7.39 0.89
CA ARG A 38 8.49 7.21 0.42
C ARG A 38 9.42 8.24 1.04
N PHE A 39 10.53 7.80 1.59
CA PHE A 39 11.47 8.66 2.33
C PHE A 39 12.92 8.22 2.15
N SER A 40 13.87 9.05 2.59
CA SER A 40 15.31 8.75 2.57
C SER A 40 15.80 8.27 3.93
N LEU A 41 16.71 7.28 3.90
CA LEU A 41 17.39 6.75 5.07
C LEU A 41 18.85 6.41 4.72
N THR A 42 19.61 5.89 5.69
CA THR A 42 20.90 5.26 5.39
C THR A 42 20.91 3.79 5.77
N ILE A 43 21.58 2.99 4.95
CA ILE A 43 21.80 1.54 5.11
C ILE A 43 23.33 1.33 5.16
N ASP A 44 23.88 0.92 6.29
CA ASP A 44 25.31 0.85 6.55
C ASP A 44 26.06 2.13 6.11
N GLY A 45 25.47 3.30 6.43
CA GLY A 45 25.98 4.62 6.08
C GLY A 45 25.77 5.05 4.62
N LYS A 46 25.23 4.20 3.74
CA LYS A 46 24.93 4.53 2.35
C LYS A 46 23.52 5.11 2.22
N PRO A 47 23.33 6.20 1.45
CA PRO A 47 22.01 6.74 1.17
C PRO A 47 21.14 5.73 0.42
N ALA A 48 19.87 5.64 0.80
CA ALA A 48 18.88 4.78 0.18
C ALA A 48 17.47 5.41 0.32
N THR A 49 16.53 4.85 -0.43
CA THR A 49 15.11 5.21 -0.35
C THR A 49 14.30 4.05 0.20
N ALA A 50 13.28 4.35 1.00
CA ALA A 50 12.39 3.35 1.56
C ALA A 50 10.92 3.75 1.47
N ILE A 51 10.06 2.76 1.55
CA ILE A 51 8.63 2.90 1.78
C ILE A 51 8.32 2.37 3.19
N LEU A 52 7.49 3.09 3.96
CA LEU A 52 6.91 2.56 5.20
C LEU A 52 5.85 1.51 4.85
N ASP A 53 6.03 0.29 5.36
CA ASP A 53 5.14 -0.83 5.09
C ASP A 53 4.84 -1.62 6.38
N THR A 54 3.88 -1.12 7.16
CA THR A 54 3.46 -1.76 8.43
C THR A 54 2.74 -3.10 8.19
N GLY A 55 2.33 -3.39 6.97
CA GLY A 55 1.71 -4.66 6.56
C GLY A 55 2.73 -5.79 6.37
N MET A 56 4.02 -5.48 6.31
CA MET A 56 5.10 -6.46 6.22
C MET A 56 5.60 -6.90 7.58
N THR A 57 5.77 -8.22 7.74
CA THR A 57 6.33 -8.82 8.98
C THR A 57 7.81 -8.51 9.13
N ASP A 58 8.57 -8.68 8.06
CA ASP A 58 10.03 -8.51 8.01
C ASP A 58 10.39 -7.42 6.97
N THR A 59 11.33 -6.58 7.30
CA THR A 59 11.89 -5.57 6.40
C THR A 59 12.58 -6.21 5.21
N MET A 60 12.39 -5.63 4.01
CA MET A 60 12.89 -6.16 2.74
C MET A 60 13.77 -5.16 2.00
N LEU A 61 14.89 -5.62 1.47
CA LEU A 61 15.70 -4.92 0.46
C LEU A 61 15.28 -5.33 -0.95
N SER A 62 15.33 -4.42 -1.89
CA SER A 62 15.32 -4.78 -3.30
C SER A 62 16.57 -5.57 -3.66
N ASP A 63 16.44 -6.56 -4.53
CA ASP A 63 17.56 -7.35 -5.03
C ASP A 63 18.58 -6.46 -5.78
N ARG A 64 18.09 -5.42 -6.48
CA ARG A 64 18.92 -4.39 -7.12
C ARG A 64 19.81 -3.67 -6.11
N PHE A 65 19.24 -3.13 -5.02
CA PHE A 65 20.02 -2.43 -4.00
C PHE A 65 20.95 -3.40 -3.25
N ALA A 66 20.48 -4.60 -2.92
CA ALA A 66 21.31 -5.62 -2.27
C ALA A 66 22.56 -5.96 -3.08
N ALA A 67 22.43 -6.05 -4.43
CA ALA A 67 23.57 -6.28 -5.32
C ALA A 67 24.58 -5.11 -5.29
N ILE A 68 24.10 -3.85 -5.35
CA ILE A 68 24.94 -2.63 -5.28
C ILE A 68 25.64 -2.53 -3.91
N ALA A 69 24.91 -2.86 -2.83
CA ALA A 69 25.46 -2.79 -1.46
C ALA A 69 26.37 -3.97 -1.12
N GLY A 70 26.43 -5.02 -1.96
CA GLY A 70 27.20 -6.23 -1.71
C GLY A 70 26.58 -7.17 -0.66
N ILE A 71 25.28 -7.01 -0.36
CA ILE A 71 24.55 -7.83 0.60
C ILE A 71 24.05 -9.11 -0.11
N ARG A 72 24.55 -10.26 0.34
CA ARG A 72 24.24 -11.55 -0.29
C ARG A 72 23.33 -12.41 0.61
N PRO A 73 22.29 -13.05 0.07
CA PRO A 73 21.45 -13.95 0.83
C PRO A 73 22.21 -15.22 1.20
N ARG A 74 22.02 -15.68 2.44
CA ARG A 74 22.57 -16.96 2.95
C ARG A 74 21.57 -18.10 2.81
N GLN A 75 20.28 -17.78 2.77
CA GLN A 75 19.19 -18.75 2.63
C GLN A 75 18.15 -18.20 1.65
N ARG A 76 17.38 -19.08 1.04
CA ARG A 76 16.27 -18.71 0.14
C ARG A 76 15.02 -19.48 0.52
N GLN A 77 13.89 -18.81 0.47
CA GLN A 77 12.56 -19.41 0.69
C GLN A 77 11.52 -18.73 -0.18
N ARG A 78 10.33 -19.29 -0.25
CA ARG A 78 9.16 -18.62 -0.83
C ARG A 78 8.32 -18.00 0.28
N GLY A 79 7.89 -16.76 0.07
CA GLY A 79 6.94 -16.05 0.92
C GLY A 79 5.63 -15.83 0.18
N THR A 80 4.55 -15.64 0.92
CA THR A 80 3.24 -15.27 0.38
C THR A 80 3.10 -13.75 0.48
N ALA A 81 2.78 -13.11 -0.65
CA ALA A 81 2.50 -11.68 -0.75
C ALA A 81 1.15 -11.45 -1.43
N ILE A 82 0.70 -10.20 -1.51
CA ILE A 82 -0.42 -9.80 -2.35
C ILE A 82 -0.01 -10.07 -3.80
N GLY A 83 -0.90 -10.69 -4.58
CA GLY A 83 -0.66 -11.07 -5.97
C GLY A 83 -0.03 -12.46 -6.14
N GLY A 84 0.59 -13.08 -5.13
CA GLY A 84 1.14 -14.43 -5.26
C GLY A 84 2.32 -14.76 -4.36
N GLN A 85 3.14 -15.70 -4.85
CA GLN A 85 4.35 -16.16 -4.17
C GLN A 85 5.56 -15.36 -4.64
N VAL A 86 6.43 -15.02 -3.69
CA VAL A 86 7.66 -14.26 -3.94
C VAL A 86 8.87 -15.07 -3.44
N ALA A 87 9.95 -15.06 -4.22
CA ALA A 87 11.22 -15.61 -3.79
C ALA A 87 11.92 -14.63 -2.86
N ILE A 88 12.26 -15.04 -1.65
CA ILE A 88 12.92 -14.22 -0.63
C ILE A 88 14.28 -14.82 -0.30
N GLY A 89 15.33 -14.02 -0.45
CA GLY A 89 16.65 -14.31 0.07
C GLY A 89 16.80 -13.72 1.48
N TRP A 90 17.39 -14.44 2.42
CA TRP A 90 17.63 -13.95 3.77
C TRP A 90 19.10 -13.65 4.00
N ALA A 91 19.41 -12.46 4.51
CA ALA A 91 20.76 -12.01 4.87
C ALA A 91 20.80 -11.52 6.32
N ALA A 92 22.01 -11.26 6.83
CA ALA A 92 22.18 -10.52 8.07
C ALA A 92 21.65 -9.10 7.91
N GLY A 93 20.97 -8.59 8.92
CA GLY A 93 20.39 -7.24 8.90
C GLY A 93 21.52 -6.18 8.93
N PRO A 94 21.48 -5.18 8.04
CA PRO A 94 22.39 -4.04 8.06
C PRO A 94 22.00 -3.06 9.17
N THR A 95 22.82 -2.05 9.38
CA THR A 95 22.45 -0.90 10.23
C THR A 95 21.62 0.08 9.44
N LEU A 96 20.39 0.37 9.95
CA LEU A 96 19.44 1.33 9.39
C LEU A 96 19.41 2.57 10.29
N VAL A 97 19.47 3.76 9.68
CA VAL A 97 19.24 5.02 10.42
C VAL A 97 18.06 5.75 9.79
N ILE A 98 16.99 5.91 10.58
CA ILE A 98 15.72 6.50 10.16
C ILE A 98 15.38 7.63 11.14
N GLY A 99 15.66 8.88 10.78
CA GLY A 99 15.49 10.01 11.70
C GLY A 99 16.25 9.81 13.01
N GLY A 100 15.50 9.63 14.12
CA GLY A 100 16.08 9.37 15.44
C GLY A 100 16.30 7.89 15.77
N LEU A 101 15.90 6.96 14.93
CA LEU A 101 16.06 5.51 15.16
C LEU A 101 17.31 4.97 14.49
N THR A 102 18.13 4.24 15.25
CA THR A 102 19.17 3.35 14.73
C THR A 102 18.73 1.90 15.02
N HIS A 103 18.58 1.10 13.96
CA HIS A 103 18.26 -0.33 14.05
C HIS A 103 19.40 -1.14 13.44
N SER A 104 19.89 -2.16 14.12
CA SER A 104 21.02 -2.98 13.65
C SER A 104 20.87 -4.44 14.07
N GLY A 105 21.46 -5.32 13.26
CA GLY A 105 21.43 -6.78 13.48
C GLY A 105 20.12 -7.42 13.04
N GLY A 106 19.87 -8.64 13.52
CA GLY A 106 18.74 -9.45 13.07
C GLY A 106 18.94 -9.99 11.65
N ARG A 107 17.85 -10.10 10.91
CA ARG A 107 17.83 -10.54 9.50
C ARG A 107 17.10 -9.56 8.62
N ILE A 108 17.39 -9.59 7.33
CA ILE A 108 16.66 -8.82 6.33
C ILE A 108 16.31 -9.72 5.14
N GLY A 109 15.12 -9.54 4.58
CA GLY A 109 14.73 -10.17 3.34
C GLY A 109 15.30 -9.44 2.12
N ILE A 110 15.52 -10.16 1.03
CA ILE A 110 15.91 -9.64 -0.27
C ILE A 110 14.94 -10.20 -1.29
N ALA A 111 14.21 -9.33 -2.00
CA ALA A 111 13.20 -9.74 -2.96
C ALA A 111 13.23 -8.84 -4.20
N PRO A 112 12.81 -9.32 -5.37
CA PRO A 112 12.53 -8.47 -6.51
C PRO A 112 11.37 -7.52 -6.14
N MET A 113 11.59 -6.20 -6.31
CA MET A 113 10.60 -5.16 -6.06
C MET A 113 10.23 -4.40 -7.32
N GLU A 114 10.72 -4.87 -8.47
CA GLU A 114 10.38 -4.27 -9.75
C GLU A 114 8.97 -4.68 -10.15
N THR A 115 8.21 -3.70 -10.59
CA THR A 115 6.88 -3.88 -11.18
C THR A 115 6.96 -3.55 -12.66
N PRO A 116 6.06 -4.10 -13.49
CA PRO A 116 5.97 -3.70 -14.89
C PRO A 116 5.87 -2.16 -14.99
N PRO A 117 6.55 -1.51 -15.95
CA PRO A 117 6.50 -0.05 -16.12
C PRO A 117 5.06 0.48 -16.21
N GLU A 118 4.16 -0.29 -16.81
CA GLU A 118 2.74 0.02 -16.97
C GLU A 118 1.99 0.12 -15.64
N ALA A 119 2.48 -0.55 -14.59
CA ALA A 119 1.86 -0.50 -13.27
C ALA A 119 2.00 0.86 -12.58
N ASN A 120 2.89 1.72 -13.09
CA ASN A 120 3.18 3.05 -12.55
C ASN A 120 3.45 3.04 -11.03
N VAL A 121 4.12 2.01 -10.55
CA VAL A 121 4.51 1.88 -9.14
C VAL A 121 5.91 2.44 -8.95
N VAL A 122 6.03 3.44 -8.09
CA VAL A 122 7.34 3.99 -7.73
C VAL A 122 8.08 3.00 -6.85
N THR A 123 9.25 2.58 -7.29
CA THR A 123 10.12 1.64 -6.57
C THR A 123 10.90 2.35 -5.46
N ALA A 124 11.31 1.57 -4.46
CA ALA A 124 12.24 1.97 -3.42
C ALA A 124 13.32 0.92 -3.27
N ASP A 125 14.42 1.28 -2.59
CA ASP A 125 15.50 0.35 -2.31
C ASP A 125 15.12 -0.62 -1.17
N MET A 126 14.15 -0.22 -0.33
CA MET A 126 13.73 -0.97 0.85
C MET A 126 12.23 -0.77 1.15
N LEU A 127 11.60 -1.80 1.73
CA LEU A 127 10.32 -1.71 2.44
C LEU A 127 10.61 -1.90 3.93
N ILE A 128 10.24 -0.92 4.77
CA ILE A 128 10.44 -0.99 6.22
C ILE A 128 9.24 -1.65 6.86
N GLY A 129 9.44 -2.85 7.38
CA GLY A 129 8.42 -3.67 7.99
C GLY A 129 8.19 -3.40 9.48
N ALA A 130 7.22 -4.12 10.03
CA ALA A 130 6.83 -4.04 11.44
C ALA A 130 7.94 -4.50 12.40
N ASP A 131 8.87 -5.35 11.95
CA ASP A 131 10.03 -5.79 12.73
C ASP A 131 10.92 -4.61 13.17
N VAL A 132 11.13 -3.63 12.31
CA VAL A 132 11.88 -2.41 12.60
C VAL A 132 11.03 -1.42 13.39
N LEU A 133 9.75 -1.26 13.02
CA LEU A 133 8.87 -0.22 13.56
C LEU A 133 8.28 -0.56 14.93
N SER A 134 8.16 -1.83 15.31
CA SER A 134 7.51 -2.26 16.56
C SER A 134 8.30 -1.97 17.84
N CYS A 135 9.51 -1.44 17.76
CA CYS A 135 10.27 -0.98 18.93
C CYS A 135 9.59 0.19 19.63
N CYS A 136 8.81 0.96 18.92
CA CYS A 136 8.64 2.37 19.16
C CYS A 136 7.23 2.81 18.78
N ALA A 137 6.89 4.09 19.02
CA ALA A 137 5.70 4.71 18.49
C ALA A 137 6.04 5.42 17.17
N LEU A 138 5.18 5.28 16.16
CA LEU A 138 5.30 5.90 14.84
C LEU A 138 4.24 7.01 14.71
N ASP A 139 4.68 8.28 14.63
CA ASP A 139 3.83 9.46 14.44
C ASP A 139 3.94 9.91 12.97
N ILE A 140 2.88 9.76 12.19
CA ILE A 140 2.81 10.14 10.77
C ILE A 140 1.90 11.36 10.63
N ASP A 141 2.48 12.49 10.24
CA ASP A 141 1.80 13.74 9.87
C ASP A 141 1.66 13.79 8.34
N TYR A 142 0.58 13.18 7.81
CA TYR A 142 0.35 13.13 6.35
C TYR A 142 0.17 14.53 5.73
N PRO A 143 -0.59 15.46 6.32
CA PRO A 143 -0.64 16.84 5.81
C PRO A 143 0.71 17.52 5.79
N GLY A 144 1.51 17.36 6.85
CA GLY A 144 2.85 17.93 6.97
C GLY A 144 3.93 17.18 6.16
N ARG A 145 3.58 16.07 5.49
CA ARG A 145 4.51 15.24 4.71
C ARG A 145 5.77 14.85 5.48
N ARG A 146 5.59 14.40 6.73
CA ARG A 146 6.68 14.02 7.62
C ARG A 146 6.22 12.98 8.63
N PHE A 147 7.15 12.18 9.10
CA PHE A 147 6.92 11.28 10.21
C PHE A 147 8.09 11.34 11.20
N ARG A 148 7.90 10.79 12.37
CA ARG A 148 8.96 10.58 13.36
C ARG A 148 8.72 9.33 14.18
N ILE A 149 9.79 8.83 14.79
CA ILE A 149 9.75 7.64 15.62
C ILE A 149 10.04 8.07 17.06
N LEU A 150 9.14 7.71 17.96
CA LEU A 150 9.11 8.17 19.36
C LEU A 150 9.26 6.99 20.32
N ALA A 151 9.67 7.26 21.55
CA ALA A 151 9.53 6.28 22.62
C ALA A 151 8.06 5.90 22.81
N SER A 152 7.78 4.60 23.04
CA SER A 152 6.41 4.14 23.34
C SER A 152 5.89 4.82 24.61
N GLY A 153 4.59 5.08 24.67
CA GLY A 153 3.91 5.80 25.75
C GLY A 153 3.74 7.30 25.49
N ARG A 154 4.43 7.88 24.50
CA ARG A 154 4.29 9.30 24.15
C ARG A 154 2.94 9.59 23.48
N MET A 155 2.39 10.78 23.76
CA MET A 155 1.13 11.31 23.19
C MET A 155 1.40 12.70 22.61
N PRO A 156 1.95 12.80 21.39
CA PRO A 156 2.34 14.08 20.82
C PRO A 156 1.16 14.96 20.39
N PHE A 157 -0.03 14.40 20.30
CA PHE A 157 -1.29 15.08 19.99
C PHE A 157 -2.47 14.32 20.60
N THR A 158 -3.64 14.96 20.65
CA THR A 158 -4.92 14.36 21.07
C THR A 158 -5.74 13.95 19.86
N GLY A 159 -6.55 12.90 19.98
CA GLY A 159 -7.38 12.38 18.91
C GLY A 159 -8.25 11.21 19.32
N PHE A 160 -8.94 10.63 18.38
CA PHE A 160 -9.73 9.40 18.55
C PHE A 160 -8.80 8.21 18.76
N THR A 161 -9.11 7.37 19.73
CA THR A 161 -8.25 6.23 20.08
C THR A 161 -8.93 4.90 19.71
N ALA A 162 -8.18 4.03 19.03
CA ALA A 162 -8.55 2.65 18.77
C ALA A 162 -7.52 1.67 19.36
N PRO A 163 -7.90 0.43 19.67
CA PRO A 163 -6.96 -0.61 20.08
C PRO A 163 -5.98 -0.92 18.94
N LEU A 164 -4.72 -1.17 19.29
CA LEU A 164 -3.69 -1.63 18.36
C LEU A 164 -2.93 -2.78 19.02
N ALA A 165 -2.80 -3.88 18.33
CA ALA A 165 -2.11 -5.07 18.84
C ALA A 165 -1.28 -5.74 17.75
N HIS A 166 -0.37 -6.61 18.14
CA HIS A 166 0.26 -7.52 17.18
C HIS A 166 -0.76 -8.56 16.70
N ALA A 167 -0.74 -8.86 15.40
CA ALA A 167 -1.46 -10.01 14.89
C ALA A 167 -0.90 -11.30 15.51
N ARG A 168 -1.76 -12.28 15.74
CA ARG A 168 -1.35 -13.52 16.41
C ARG A 168 -0.18 -14.20 15.68
N GLY A 169 0.94 -14.35 16.39
CA GLY A 169 2.16 -15.00 15.88
C GLY A 169 2.92 -14.20 14.80
N ARG A 170 2.65 -12.90 14.67
CA ARG A 170 3.30 -12.00 13.69
C ARG A 170 3.61 -10.65 14.31
N SER A 171 4.58 -9.92 13.75
CA SER A 171 4.94 -8.56 14.19
C SER A 171 4.02 -7.46 13.64
N VAL A 172 3.25 -7.73 12.58
CA VAL A 172 2.34 -6.76 11.98
C VAL A 172 1.21 -6.33 12.93
N TRP A 173 0.65 -5.15 12.70
CA TRP A 173 -0.28 -4.51 13.62
C TRP A 173 -1.72 -4.65 13.16
N VAL A 174 -2.61 -4.93 14.09
CA VAL A 174 -4.04 -5.06 13.83
C VAL A 174 -4.85 -4.16 14.76
N THR A 175 -5.96 -3.69 14.20
CA THR A 175 -6.97 -2.87 14.86
C THR A 175 -8.37 -3.37 14.48
N GLU A 176 -9.36 -2.48 14.55
CA GLU A 176 -10.75 -2.74 14.15
C GLU A 176 -11.33 -1.59 13.32
N LEU A 177 -12.33 -1.90 12.53
CA LEU A 177 -13.12 -0.98 11.72
C LEU A 177 -14.60 -1.41 11.82
N ALA A 178 -15.55 -0.49 11.69
CA ALA A 178 -16.97 -0.85 11.60
C ALA A 178 -17.59 -0.35 10.29
N ILE A 179 -18.45 -1.18 9.68
CA ILE A 179 -19.26 -0.85 8.50
C ILE A 179 -20.69 -1.24 8.81
N ALA A 180 -21.64 -0.33 8.60
CA ALA A 180 -23.06 -0.53 8.89
C ALA A 180 -23.30 -1.07 10.33
N GLY A 181 -22.53 -0.59 11.31
CA GLY A 181 -22.60 -1.04 12.70
C GLY A 181 -21.91 -2.37 13.01
N THR A 182 -21.47 -3.11 12.00
CA THR A 182 -20.75 -4.38 12.19
C THR A 182 -19.25 -4.13 12.41
N ARG A 183 -18.75 -4.56 13.57
CA ARG A 183 -17.33 -4.48 13.92
C ARG A 183 -16.54 -5.57 13.20
N LEU A 184 -15.54 -5.17 12.42
CA LEU A 184 -14.64 -6.03 11.66
C LEU A 184 -13.27 -6.07 12.35
N ARG A 185 -12.79 -7.25 12.67
CA ARG A 185 -11.50 -7.50 13.32
C ARG A 185 -11.01 -8.94 13.11
N PRO A 186 -9.69 -9.18 13.07
CA PRO A 186 -8.60 -8.20 13.08
C PRO A 186 -8.45 -7.52 11.71
N MET A 187 -8.27 -6.19 11.70
CA MET A 187 -7.97 -5.39 10.52
C MET A 187 -6.48 -5.03 10.54
N LEU A 188 -5.71 -5.44 9.54
CA LEU A 188 -4.30 -5.11 9.43
C LEU A 188 -4.14 -3.61 9.13
N ILE A 189 -3.23 -2.94 9.82
CA ILE A 189 -2.73 -1.62 9.42
C ILE A 189 -1.62 -1.82 8.39
N ASP A 190 -1.85 -1.33 7.17
CA ASP A 190 -0.99 -1.61 6.02
C ASP A 190 -0.65 -0.32 5.27
N THR A 191 0.43 0.36 5.69
CA THR A 191 0.89 1.57 5.01
C THR A 191 1.56 1.30 3.66
N GLY A 192 1.88 0.04 3.36
CA GLY A 192 2.34 -0.44 2.06
C GLY A 192 1.18 -0.75 1.09
N ASP A 193 -0.08 -0.76 1.55
CA ASP A 193 -1.27 -0.85 0.71
C ASP A 193 -1.80 0.57 0.44
N GLY A 194 -1.64 1.08 -0.78
CA GLY A 194 -2.10 2.42 -1.16
C GLY A 194 -3.61 2.57 -1.31
N THR A 195 -4.40 1.52 -1.02
CA THR A 195 -5.86 1.52 -1.13
C THR A 195 -6.53 2.04 0.15
N TRP A 196 -7.88 2.08 0.15
CA TRP A 196 -8.65 2.52 1.32
C TRP A 196 -8.81 1.40 2.33
N VAL A 197 -9.68 0.46 2.00
CA VAL A 197 -9.99 -0.72 2.83
C VAL A 197 -10.08 -1.94 1.93
N SER A 198 -9.46 -3.02 2.34
CA SER A 198 -9.66 -4.33 1.73
C SER A 198 -10.32 -5.26 2.75
N LEU A 199 -11.36 -5.98 2.35
CA LEU A 199 -12.06 -6.95 3.19
C LEU A 199 -12.03 -8.33 2.54
N THR A 200 -11.99 -9.36 3.35
CA THR A 200 -12.32 -10.70 2.87
C THR A 200 -13.80 -10.76 2.51
N ARG A 201 -14.17 -11.59 1.55
CA ARG A 201 -15.59 -11.79 1.18
C ARG A 201 -16.48 -12.16 2.39
N PRO A 202 -16.09 -13.07 3.30
CA PRO A 202 -16.86 -13.31 4.51
C PRO A 202 -17.04 -12.08 5.39
N ALA A 203 -16.00 -11.26 5.58
CA ALA A 203 -16.08 -10.02 6.35
C ALA A 203 -17.01 -9.00 5.67
N TRP A 204 -16.92 -8.83 4.34
CA TRP A 204 -17.85 -7.98 3.59
C TRP A 204 -19.31 -8.44 3.77
N LEU A 205 -19.59 -9.73 3.58
CA LEU A 205 -20.94 -10.27 3.71
C LEU A 205 -21.50 -10.11 5.13
N SER A 206 -20.66 -10.22 6.17
CA SER A 206 -21.08 -10.05 7.56
C SER A 206 -21.54 -8.64 7.89
N THR A 207 -21.15 -7.62 7.13
CA THR A 207 -21.62 -6.23 7.33
C THR A 207 -23.10 -6.07 7.01
N GLY A 208 -23.69 -6.98 6.25
CA GLY A 208 -25.05 -6.85 5.76
C GLY A 208 -25.30 -5.67 4.81
N TYR A 209 -24.24 -4.93 4.41
CA TYR A 209 -24.38 -3.76 3.52
C TYR A 209 -24.90 -4.18 2.15
N ARG A 210 -25.99 -3.54 1.68
CA ARG A 210 -26.71 -3.89 0.44
C ARG A 210 -26.76 -2.77 -0.60
N GLY A 211 -26.31 -1.58 -0.27
CA GLY A 211 -26.47 -0.38 -1.11
C GLY A 211 -25.40 -0.18 -2.19
N ALA A 212 -24.36 -1.03 -2.26
CA ALA A 212 -23.27 -0.83 -3.19
C ALA A 212 -23.43 -1.62 -4.49
N GLN A 213 -23.17 -0.98 -5.61
CA GLN A 213 -22.88 -1.66 -6.87
C GLN A 213 -21.44 -2.16 -6.84
N ILE A 214 -21.23 -3.41 -7.27
CA ILE A 214 -19.93 -4.08 -7.20
C ILE A 214 -19.35 -4.18 -8.60
N THR A 215 -18.13 -3.68 -8.77
CA THR A 215 -17.30 -3.79 -9.97
C THR A 215 -16.06 -4.65 -9.70
N THR A 216 -15.06 -4.60 -10.59
CA THR A 216 -13.75 -5.20 -10.42
C THR A 216 -12.66 -4.14 -10.53
N THR A 217 -11.53 -4.35 -9.86
CA THR A 217 -10.37 -3.46 -9.92
C THR A 217 -9.08 -4.26 -9.92
N LEU A 218 -7.99 -3.65 -10.39
CA LEU A 218 -6.66 -4.22 -10.42
C LEU A 218 -5.78 -3.54 -9.39
N GLY A 219 -4.97 -4.30 -8.69
CA GLY A 219 -3.89 -3.84 -7.84
C GLY A 219 -2.61 -4.62 -8.10
N TYR A 220 -1.49 -4.12 -7.62
CA TYR A 220 -0.19 -4.79 -7.69
C TYR A 220 0.36 -4.96 -6.27
N GLY A 221 0.84 -6.16 -5.97
CA GLY A 221 1.63 -6.46 -4.78
C GLY A 221 2.98 -7.05 -5.17
N LEU A 222 3.82 -7.37 -4.20
CA LEU A 222 5.11 -8.03 -4.46
C LEU A 222 4.99 -9.36 -5.21
N GLY A 223 3.85 -10.04 -5.11
CA GLY A 223 3.57 -11.29 -5.82
C GLY A 223 2.99 -11.10 -7.22
N GLY A 224 2.81 -9.85 -7.69
CA GLY A 224 2.28 -9.51 -9.00
C GLY A 224 0.87 -8.89 -8.97
N PRO A 225 0.17 -8.89 -10.13
CA PRO A 225 -1.16 -8.33 -10.25
C PRO A 225 -2.21 -9.13 -9.46
N SER A 226 -3.22 -8.42 -8.98
CA SER A 226 -4.36 -9.02 -8.26
C SER A 226 -5.64 -8.30 -8.64
N ILE A 227 -6.61 -9.05 -9.18
CA ILE A 227 -7.94 -8.53 -9.48
C ILE A 227 -8.83 -8.84 -8.27
N THR A 228 -9.51 -7.80 -7.76
CA THR A 228 -10.47 -7.91 -6.67
C THR A 228 -11.80 -7.28 -7.09
N GLU A 229 -12.88 -7.60 -6.38
CA GLU A 229 -14.07 -6.78 -6.49
C GLU A 229 -13.86 -5.46 -5.75
N ALA A 230 -14.61 -4.43 -6.16
CA ALA A 230 -14.60 -3.12 -5.53
C ALA A 230 -16.02 -2.56 -5.44
N ALA A 231 -16.26 -1.86 -4.34
CA ALA A 231 -17.50 -1.15 -4.08
C ALA A 231 -17.18 0.19 -3.40
N VAL A 232 -18.06 1.18 -3.54
CA VAL A 232 -17.94 2.43 -2.80
C VAL A 232 -19.07 2.50 -1.79
N ILE A 233 -18.73 2.82 -0.55
CA ILE A 233 -19.69 2.99 0.54
C ILE A 233 -19.61 4.41 1.10
N PRO A 234 -20.72 4.97 1.63
CA PRO A 234 -20.75 6.36 2.08
C PRO A 234 -19.86 6.62 3.29
N ASN A 235 -19.67 5.62 4.15
CA ASN A 235 -18.79 5.73 5.31
C ASN A 235 -18.45 4.36 5.91
N ALA A 236 -17.36 4.36 6.70
CA ALA A 236 -17.05 3.37 7.72
C ALA A 236 -16.71 4.12 9.02
N THR A 237 -16.58 3.42 10.13
CA THR A 237 -16.19 4.02 11.41
C THR A 237 -14.88 3.41 11.89
N ILE A 238 -13.88 4.25 12.17
CA ILE A 238 -12.60 3.87 12.75
C ILE A 238 -12.33 4.71 13.99
N ALA A 239 -11.95 4.08 15.10
CA ALA A 239 -11.74 4.78 16.39
C ALA A 239 -12.95 5.62 16.84
N GLY A 240 -14.17 5.27 16.43
CA GLY A 240 -15.37 6.04 16.75
C GLY A 240 -15.62 7.28 15.89
N THR A 241 -14.80 7.52 14.85
CA THR A 241 -15.01 8.63 13.91
C THR A 241 -15.37 8.11 12.51
N ASP A 242 -16.20 8.86 11.79
CA ASP A 242 -16.60 8.53 10.43
C ASP A 242 -15.48 8.82 9.44
N THR A 243 -15.31 7.92 8.48
CA THR A 243 -14.31 8.05 7.42
C THR A 243 -14.79 8.90 6.25
N GLY A 244 -16.10 9.15 6.11
CA GLY A 244 -16.71 9.60 4.86
C GLY A 244 -16.65 8.53 3.77
N GLU A 245 -16.94 8.90 2.53
CA GLU A 245 -16.96 7.97 1.39
C GLU A 245 -15.60 7.30 1.18
N ILE A 246 -15.60 5.96 1.04
CA ILE A 246 -14.41 5.13 0.83
C ILE A 246 -14.66 4.04 -0.21
N GLU A 247 -13.59 3.61 -0.88
CA GLU A 247 -13.57 2.36 -1.64
C GLU A 247 -13.32 1.17 -0.70
N VAL A 248 -14.09 0.12 -0.88
CA VAL A 248 -13.86 -1.19 -0.26
C VAL A 248 -13.50 -2.18 -1.35
N ARG A 249 -12.31 -2.74 -1.29
CA ARG A 249 -11.90 -3.88 -2.11
C ARG A 249 -12.32 -5.17 -1.42
N ILE A 250 -12.86 -6.11 -2.19
CA ILE A 250 -13.39 -7.37 -1.66
C ILE A 250 -12.53 -8.50 -2.22
N GLU A 251 -11.72 -9.09 -1.37
CA GLU A 251 -10.88 -10.25 -1.69
C GLU A 251 -11.67 -11.55 -1.56
N ASP A 252 -11.30 -12.56 -2.33
CA ASP A 252 -11.82 -13.90 -2.11
C ASP A 252 -11.52 -14.39 -0.68
N ALA A 253 -12.34 -15.31 -0.18
CA ALA A 253 -12.18 -15.88 1.16
C ALA A 253 -10.77 -16.46 1.40
N ASN A 254 -10.16 -17.03 0.35
CA ASN A 254 -8.81 -17.56 0.33
C ASN A 254 -7.78 -16.56 -0.22
N GLY A 255 -8.11 -15.26 -0.30
CA GLY A 255 -7.19 -14.19 -0.64
C GLY A 255 -6.08 -14.00 0.40
N TYR A 256 -5.23 -12.98 0.21
CA TYR A 256 -4.12 -12.72 1.13
C TYR A 256 -4.60 -12.54 2.57
N SER A 257 -5.59 -11.69 2.80
CA SER A 257 -6.12 -11.41 4.14
C SER A 257 -6.74 -12.65 4.79
N GLY A 258 -7.50 -13.45 4.04
CA GLY A 258 -8.13 -14.67 4.56
C GLY A 258 -7.11 -15.72 4.97
N ARG A 259 -6.08 -15.97 4.15
CA ARG A 259 -4.98 -16.88 4.52
C ARG A 259 -4.17 -16.40 5.72
N ALA A 260 -4.14 -15.08 5.92
CA ALA A 260 -3.49 -14.47 7.08
C ALA A 260 -4.35 -14.48 8.36
N GLY A 261 -5.60 -14.95 8.29
CA GLY A 261 -6.54 -14.94 9.42
C GLY A 261 -7.06 -13.54 9.78
N LEU A 262 -7.10 -12.64 8.81
CA LEU A 262 -7.54 -11.25 8.95
C LEU A 262 -8.97 -11.08 8.40
N ALA A 263 -9.73 -10.14 8.96
CA ALA A 263 -10.97 -9.68 8.35
C ALA A 263 -10.70 -8.80 7.11
N GLY A 264 -9.57 -8.10 7.10
CA GLY A 264 -9.15 -7.24 6.02
C GLY A 264 -7.94 -6.37 6.37
N ARG A 265 -7.75 -5.30 5.57
CA ARG A 265 -6.66 -4.32 5.73
C ARG A 265 -7.20 -2.89 5.66
N ILE A 266 -6.50 -1.99 6.34
CA ILE A 266 -6.69 -0.54 6.29
C ILE A 266 -5.44 0.03 5.64
N GLY A 267 -5.61 0.60 4.45
CA GLY A 267 -4.51 1.13 3.64
C GLY A 267 -4.26 2.62 3.82
N SER A 268 -3.20 3.08 3.17
CA SER A 268 -2.72 4.47 3.26
C SER A 268 -3.75 5.49 2.80
N ALA A 269 -4.56 5.21 1.77
CA ALA A 269 -5.58 6.17 1.31
C ALA A 269 -6.58 6.55 2.41
N LEU A 270 -6.95 5.62 3.30
CA LEU A 270 -7.76 5.95 4.46
C LEU A 270 -6.96 6.68 5.54
N LEU A 271 -5.74 6.19 5.85
CA LEU A 271 -4.90 6.74 6.90
C LEU A 271 -4.51 8.20 6.64
N MET A 272 -4.34 8.58 5.36
CA MET A 272 -4.00 9.95 4.94
C MET A 272 -5.05 11.01 5.33
N ARG A 273 -6.27 10.61 5.71
CA ARG A 273 -7.29 11.52 6.25
C ARG A 273 -6.99 11.99 7.67
N PHE A 274 -5.94 11.45 8.28
CA PHE A 274 -5.58 11.69 9.69
C PHE A 274 -4.10 12.00 9.82
N ARG A 275 -3.75 12.67 10.92
CA ARG A 275 -2.45 12.46 11.55
C ARG A 275 -2.58 11.23 12.43
N VAL A 276 -1.64 10.31 12.34
CA VAL A 276 -1.76 8.99 12.97
C VAL A 276 -0.58 8.72 13.90
N LEU A 277 -0.88 8.27 15.12
CA LEU A 277 0.09 7.68 16.02
C LEU A 277 -0.19 6.18 16.14
N PHE A 278 0.77 5.36 15.76
CA PHE A 278 0.77 3.94 16.03
C PHE A 278 1.71 3.63 17.18
N ASP A 279 1.19 3.15 18.29
CA ASP A 279 1.97 2.72 19.45
C ASP A 279 1.50 1.33 19.88
N VAL A 280 2.00 0.31 19.20
CA VAL A 280 1.59 -1.08 19.43
C VAL A 280 2.00 -1.57 20.82
N ARG A 281 3.11 -1.06 21.38
CA ARG A 281 3.57 -1.43 22.73
C ARG A 281 2.69 -0.83 23.82
N ALA A 282 2.10 0.36 23.56
CA ALA A 282 1.11 0.97 24.45
C ALA A 282 -0.32 0.50 24.12
N GLY A 283 -0.50 -0.40 23.14
CA GLY A 283 -1.78 -1.00 22.79
C GLY A 283 -2.77 -0.04 22.12
N ARG A 284 -2.30 1.03 21.47
CA ARG A 284 -3.18 2.06 20.92
C ARG A 284 -2.74 2.63 19.59
N MET A 285 -3.74 2.99 18.79
CA MET A 285 -3.65 3.89 17.64
C MET A 285 -4.42 5.16 17.98
N VAL A 286 -3.86 6.35 17.66
CA VAL A 286 -4.55 7.62 17.83
C VAL A 286 -4.69 8.31 16.48
N LEU A 287 -5.90 8.77 16.17
CA LEU A 287 -6.25 9.43 14.92
C LEU A 287 -6.68 10.86 15.22
N GLN A 288 -5.98 11.83 14.67
CA GLN A 288 -6.41 13.24 14.68
C GLN A 288 -6.85 13.58 13.26
N SER A 289 -8.11 13.99 13.09
CA SER A 289 -8.60 14.38 11.76
C SER A 289 -7.69 15.46 11.18
N ALA A 290 -7.21 15.25 9.96
CA ALA A 290 -6.61 16.31 9.17
C ALA A 290 -7.71 17.33 8.86
N ALA A 291 -7.35 18.61 8.71
CA ALA A 291 -8.32 19.67 8.36
C ALA A 291 -9.13 19.25 7.13
N SER A 292 -10.36 19.72 7.03
CA SER A 292 -11.47 19.26 6.18
C SER A 292 -11.25 19.14 4.65
N ASP A 293 -10.04 19.29 4.15
CA ASP A 293 -9.72 19.31 2.72
C ASP A 293 -9.25 17.94 2.17
N ALA A 294 -9.55 16.85 2.86
CA ALA A 294 -9.29 15.53 2.29
C ALA A 294 -10.12 15.39 1.00
N ALA A 295 -9.42 15.32 -0.15
CA ALA A 295 -10.05 15.18 -1.45
C ALA A 295 -11.03 13.99 -1.43
N PRO A 296 -12.22 14.14 -2.04
CA PRO A 296 -13.18 13.04 -2.12
C PRO A 296 -12.56 11.87 -2.89
N TYR A 297 -13.06 10.67 -2.64
CA TYR A 297 -12.67 9.52 -3.44
C TYR A 297 -13.01 9.74 -4.92
N ILE A 298 -12.01 9.62 -5.78
CA ILE A 298 -12.19 9.78 -7.23
C ILE A 298 -12.58 8.43 -7.82
N ARG A 299 -13.84 8.33 -8.30
CA ARG A 299 -14.36 7.12 -8.96
C ARG A 299 -14.03 7.15 -10.44
N SER A 300 -13.68 5.99 -10.99
CA SER A 300 -13.65 5.82 -12.44
C SER A 300 -15.07 5.96 -13.02
N THR A 301 -15.19 6.70 -14.10
CA THR A 301 -16.42 6.84 -14.88
C THR A 301 -16.29 6.21 -16.28
N SER A 302 -15.09 5.82 -16.65
CA SER A 302 -14.79 5.07 -17.88
C SER A 302 -14.83 3.55 -17.68
N GLY A 303 -14.31 3.09 -16.51
CA GLY A 303 -14.06 1.68 -16.24
C GLY A 303 -12.77 1.13 -16.85
N LEU A 304 -11.90 1.99 -17.39
CA LEU A 304 -10.57 1.62 -17.86
C LEU A 304 -9.52 1.91 -16.78
N LEU A 305 -8.81 0.89 -16.35
CA LEU A 305 -7.56 1.03 -15.59
C LEU A 305 -6.41 0.91 -16.58
N MET A 306 -5.58 1.93 -16.65
CA MET A 306 -4.55 2.03 -17.67
C MET A 306 -3.18 2.29 -17.07
N GLY A 307 -2.14 1.87 -17.81
CA GLY A 307 -0.75 2.21 -17.55
C GLY A 307 -0.08 2.78 -18.80
N TYR A 308 1.02 3.50 -18.61
CA TYR A 308 1.81 4.03 -19.72
C TYR A 308 2.85 3.00 -20.17
N ALA A 309 2.89 2.71 -21.46
CA ALA A 309 3.91 1.87 -22.08
C ALA A 309 4.11 2.27 -23.54
N GLU A 310 5.36 2.32 -24.00
CA GLU A 310 5.70 2.46 -25.41
C GLU A 310 4.97 3.59 -26.15
N ARG A 311 4.87 4.78 -25.52
CA ARG A 311 4.18 5.97 -26.05
C ARG A 311 2.66 5.77 -26.25
N SER A 312 2.06 4.96 -25.41
CA SER A 312 0.62 4.69 -25.42
C SER A 312 0.08 4.53 -23.99
N LEU A 313 -1.23 4.67 -23.82
CA LEU A 313 -1.94 4.20 -22.64
C LEU A 313 -2.44 2.77 -22.95
N ARG A 314 -1.91 1.80 -22.22
CA ARG A 314 -2.33 0.40 -22.34
C ARG A 314 -3.42 0.11 -21.33
N VAL A 315 -4.51 -0.53 -21.77
CA VAL A 315 -5.58 -1.01 -20.90
C VAL A 315 -5.06 -2.22 -20.11
N LEU A 316 -4.96 -2.05 -18.79
CA LEU A 316 -4.52 -3.09 -17.86
C LEU A 316 -5.69 -3.90 -17.32
N HIS A 317 -6.86 -3.27 -17.19
CA HIS A 317 -8.08 -3.92 -16.73
C HIS A 317 -9.32 -3.17 -17.19
N VAL A 318 -10.38 -3.91 -17.53
CA VAL A 318 -11.70 -3.38 -17.84
C VAL A 318 -12.64 -3.73 -16.70
N MET A 319 -13.10 -2.70 -15.98
CA MET A 319 -13.94 -2.86 -14.78
C MET A 319 -15.32 -3.41 -15.16
N ARG A 320 -15.81 -4.41 -14.44
CA ARG A 320 -17.09 -5.06 -14.67
C ARG A 320 -18.27 -4.09 -14.59
N GLY A 321 -19.21 -4.16 -15.57
CA GLY A 321 -20.41 -3.31 -15.61
C GLY A 321 -20.14 -1.85 -15.97
N SER A 322 -18.93 -1.53 -16.41
CA SER A 322 -18.52 -0.19 -16.82
C SER A 322 -18.91 0.14 -18.25
N PRO A 323 -18.93 1.43 -18.63
CA PRO A 323 -19.08 1.85 -20.02
C PRO A 323 -18.08 1.17 -20.96
N ALA A 324 -16.83 1.01 -20.52
CA ALA A 324 -15.81 0.34 -21.30
C ALA A 324 -16.14 -1.15 -21.53
N ALA A 325 -16.63 -1.87 -20.52
CA ALA A 325 -17.05 -3.26 -20.66
C ALA A 325 -18.22 -3.41 -21.66
N GLU A 326 -19.17 -2.48 -21.66
CA GLU A 326 -20.34 -2.49 -22.55
C GLU A 326 -19.98 -2.15 -24.00
N THR A 327 -18.87 -1.41 -24.23
CA THR A 327 -18.44 -0.94 -25.55
C THR A 327 -17.27 -1.76 -26.13
N GLY A 328 -16.98 -2.94 -25.55
CA GLY A 328 -16.08 -3.93 -26.12
C GLY A 328 -14.58 -3.62 -25.95
N TRP A 329 -14.21 -2.78 -24.97
CA TRP A 329 -12.81 -2.60 -24.59
C TRP A 329 -12.23 -3.88 -24.01
N ARG A 330 -10.93 -4.10 -24.22
CA ARG A 330 -10.23 -5.30 -23.75
C ARG A 330 -8.90 -4.95 -23.09
N GLU A 331 -8.47 -5.79 -22.18
CA GLU A 331 -7.11 -5.76 -21.66
C GLU A 331 -6.11 -5.91 -22.81
N GLY A 332 -5.07 -5.08 -22.80
CA GLY A 332 -4.07 -5.00 -23.87
C GLY A 332 -4.38 -3.98 -24.96
N ASP A 333 -5.61 -3.44 -25.09
CA ASP A 333 -5.89 -2.33 -26.02
C ASP A 333 -4.92 -1.18 -25.74
N ALA A 334 -4.30 -0.62 -26.79
CA ALA A 334 -3.33 0.47 -26.67
C ALA A 334 -3.88 1.74 -27.31
N ILE A 335 -3.98 2.82 -26.52
CA ILE A 335 -4.51 4.11 -26.94
C ILE A 335 -3.33 5.02 -27.26
N CYS A 336 -3.24 5.49 -28.50
CA CYS A 336 -2.20 6.40 -28.98
C CYS A 336 -2.65 7.86 -29.04
N VAL A 337 -3.97 8.13 -29.11
CA VAL A 337 -4.53 9.51 -29.18
C VAL A 337 -5.75 9.60 -28.29
N ALA A 338 -5.83 10.63 -27.47
CA ALA A 338 -7.00 10.95 -26.65
C ALA A 338 -7.50 12.37 -26.97
N ASN A 339 -8.79 12.48 -27.36
CA ASN A 339 -9.43 13.76 -27.77
C ASN A 339 -8.60 14.57 -28.81
N GLY A 340 -8.01 13.85 -29.77
CA GLY A 340 -7.20 14.46 -30.83
C GLY A 340 -5.76 14.78 -30.44
N THR A 341 -5.34 14.54 -29.17
CA THR A 341 -3.97 14.80 -28.69
C THR A 341 -3.19 13.50 -28.63
N PRO A 342 -2.05 13.38 -29.35
CA PRO A 342 -1.18 12.20 -29.28
C PRO A 342 -0.54 11.99 -27.90
N ILE A 343 -0.36 10.72 -27.51
CA ILE A 343 0.39 10.30 -26.32
C ILE A 343 1.83 10.06 -26.75
N THR A 344 2.75 10.93 -26.32
CA THR A 344 4.15 10.90 -26.79
C THR A 344 5.13 10.43 -25.73
N ASP A 345 4.79 10.63 -24.45
CA ASP A 345 5.64 10.33 -23.30
C ASP A 345 4.79 10.12 -22.02
N ALA A 346 5.43 9.79 -20.93
CA ALA A 346 4.76 9.56 -19.65
C ALA A 346 4.04 10.82 -19.12
N ALA A 347 4.57 12.02 -19.37
CA ALA A 347 3.95 13.27 -18.91
C ALA A 347 2.64 13.56 -19.67
N SER A 348 2.64 13.40 -21.00
CA SER A 348 1.43 13.51 -21.82
C SER A 348 0.41 12.43 -21.46
N ALA A 349 0.83 11.21 -21.22
CA ALA A 349 -0.03 10.12 -20.75
C ALA A 349 -0.70 10.49 -19.42
N GLN A 350 0.05 10.99 -18.44
CA GLN A 350 -0.46 11.45 -17.16
C GLN A 350 -1.49 12.57 -17.32
N ALA A 351 -1.16 13.61 -18.11
CA ALA A 351 -2.05 14.73 -18.37
C ALA A 351 -3.34 14.32 -19.08
N LEU A 352 -3.23 13.36 -20.02
CA LEU A 352 -4.35 12.89 -20.83
C LEU A 352 -5.16 11.76 -20.18
N SER A 353 -4.75 11.21 -19.05
CA SER A 353 -5.49 10.12 -18.35
C SER A 353 -6.61 10.63 -17.45
N GLY A 354 -6.66 11.91 -17.12
CA GLY A 354 -7.63 12.50 -16.19
C GLY A 354 -9.10 12.30 -16.60
N TRP A 355 -9.38 12.07 -17.89
CA TRP A 355 -10.74 11.80 -18.37
C TRP A 355 -11.33 10.50 -17.84
N THR A 356 -10.52 9.54 -17.40
CA THR A 356 -11.01 8.23 -16.88
C THR A 356 -11.98 8.36 -15.70
N ALA A 357 -11.91 9.47 -14.99
CA ALA A 357 -12.79 9.85 -13.90
C ALA A 357 -13.55 11.16 -14.19
N GLY A 358 -13.69 11.52 -15.47
CA GLY A 358 -14.37 12.73 -15.91
C GLY A 358 -15.87 12.75 -15.59
N PRO A 359 -16.55 13.90 -15.80
CA PRO A 359 -17.97 14.04 -15.54
C PRO A 359 -18.82 13.03 -16.31
N PRO A 360 -19.85 12.40 -15.69
CA PRO A 360 -20.80 11.55 -16.40
C PRO A 360 -21.47 12.28 -17.58
N GLY A 361 -21.70 11.56 -18.68
CA GLY A 361 -22.23 12.11 -19.95
C GLY A 361 -21.18 12.66 -20.90
N THR A 362 -19.91 12.81 -20.46
CA THR A 362 -18.84 13.25 -21.35
C THR A 362 -18.48 12.15 -22.35
N ALA A 363 -18.43 12.50 -23.63
CA ALA A 363 -17.94 11.62 -24.70
C ALA A 363 -16.44 11.86 -24.92
N VAL A 364 -15.63 10.82 -24.78
CA VAL A 364 -14.18 10.85 -24.98
C VAL A 364 -13.86 10.13 -26.28
N ARG A 365 -13.20 10.80 -27.23
CA ARG A 365 -12.73 10.22 -28.50
C ARG A 365 -11.33 9.65 -28.31
N LEU A 366 -11.15 8.39 -28.65
CA LEU A 366 -9.91 7.64 -28.44
C LEU A 366 -9.51 6.96 -29.74
N THR A 367 -8.25 7.09 -30.14
CA THR A 367 -7.71 6.37 -31.30
C THR A 367 -6.71 5.33 -30.78
N LEU A 368 -6.96 4.06 -31.10
CA LEU A 368 -6.04 2.98 -30.81
C LEU A 368 -4.78 3.09 -31.68
N CYS A 369 -3.71 2.43 -31.28
CA CYS A 369 -2.44 2.48 -32.00
C CYS A 369 -2.51 1.78 -33.38
N ASP A 370 -3.54 0.97 -33.64
CA ASP A 370 -3.84 0.38 -34.95
C ASP A 370 -4.67 1.30 -35.87
N GLY A 371 -4.99 2.52 -35.40
CA GLY A 371 -5.81 3.50 -36.13
C GLY A 371 -7.31 3.37 -35.90
N THR A 372 -7.78 2.39 -35.13
CA THR A 372 -9.20 2.24 -34.81
C THR A 372 -9.70 3.40 -33.94
N GLU A 373 -10.74 4.08 -34.36
CA GLU A 373 -11.39 5.14 -33.57
C GLU A 373 -12.52 4.56 -32.72
N ARG A 374 -12.57 4.97 -31.47
CA ARG A 374 -13.63 4.62 -30.52
C ARG A 374 -14.08 5.84 -29.72
N THR A 375 -15.37 5.89 -29.40
CA THR A 375 -15.93 6.91 -28.50
C THR A 375 -16.43 6.20 -27.24
N LEU A 376 -16.02 6.70 -26.08
CA LEU A 376 -16.44 6.21 -24.78
C LEU A 376 -17.23 7.28 -24.03
N THR A 377 -18.52 7.03 -23.78
CA THR A 377 -19.36 7.94 -22.98
C THR A 377 -19.23 7.57 -21.50
N LEU A 378 -18.76 8.52 -20.69
CA LEU A 378 -18.50 8.31 -19.28
C LEU A 378 -19.81 8.22 -18.47
N ARG A 379 -19.83 7.37 -17.44
CA ARG A 379 -21.02 7.13 -16.61
C ARG A 379 -20.61 6.63 -15.21
N ARG A 380 -21.39 7.01 -14.18
CA ARG A 380 -21.30 6.31 -12.89
C ARG A 380 -21.84 4.89 -13.05
N PHE A 381 -21.14 3.89 -12.52
CA PHE A 381 -21.50 2.47 -12.66
C PHE A 381 -21.20 1.64 -11.40
N TYR A 382 -20.63 2.25 -10.37
CA TYR A 382 -20.40 1.62 -9.06
C TYR A 382 -20.33 2.68 -7.97
#